data_1205109db5debbe558acdb5ad996d1bf
#
_entry.id   1205109db5debbe558acdb5ad996d1bf
#
_cell.length_a   1.000
_cell.length_b   1.000
_cell.length_c   1.000
_cell.angle_alpha   90.00
_cell.angle_beta   90.00
_cell.angle_gamma   90.00
#
_symmetry.space_group_name_H-M   'P 1'
#
loop_
_entity.id
_entity.type
_entity.pdbx_description
1 polymer ?
#
loop_
_entity_poly.entity_id
_entity_poly.type
_entity_poly.pdbx_seq_one_letter_code
_entity_poly.pdbx_strand_id
1 'polypeptide(L)'
;QVKEEIQKHIVDYTLGITERGGKTETLSGTEIGLTYVDDHAVEKLLESQNTLAWPAFYWKEKENQVAADSVYDKEMVQEKLQTMEGFQEEQQEAPTDAYLTDNGTSYVIVPETEGEQVDYEKAEQAVIEALDAGAASVDLEEKDVYRKPGITQDDEALNGEMAELNHLTAARITYAIGENSYAIDRATLQSWLLQGA
;
A
#
# COMPACT_ATOMS: atom_id res chain seq x y z
N GLN A 1 17.01 34.69 16.22
CA GLN A 1 16.29 33.74 17.13
C GLN A 1 15.25 32.94 16.38
N VAL A 2 14.21 33.55 15.73
CA VAL A 2 13.16 32.80 15.01
C VAL A 2 13.72 31.99 13.83
N LYS A 3 14.59 32.61 13.02
CA LYS A 3 15.25 31.92 11.88
C LYS A 3 16.17 30.80 12.34
N GLU A 4 16.86 30.93 13.44
CA GLU A 4 17.71 29.90 14.04
C GLU A 4 16.89 28.72 14.57
N GLU A 5 15.72 29.00 15.16
CA GLU A 5 14.78 27.98 15.63
C GLU A 5 14.18 27.20 14.45
N ILE A 6 13.78 27.88 13.37
CA ILE A 6 13.28 27.25 12.14
C ILE A 6 14.37 26.38 11.49
N GLN A 7 15.60 26.88 11.36
CA GLN A 7 16.72 26.08 10.84
C GLN A 7 16.99 24.85 11.69
N LYS A 8 16.90 24.96 13.02
CA LYS A 8 17.06 23.82 13.90
C LYS A 8 15.95 22.78 13.71
N HIS A 9 14.69 23.22 13.58
CA HIS A 9 13.57 22.32 13.31
C HIS A 9 13.70 21.58 11.97
N ILE A 10 14.24 22.22 10.95
CA ILE A 10 14.49 21.58 9.65
C ILE A 10 15.60 20.53 9.74
N VAL A 11 16.67 20.81 10.46
CA VAL A 11 17.78 19.88 10.67
C VAL A 11 17.33 18.67 11.51
N ASP A 12 16.44 18.89 12.47
CA ASP A 12 15.89 17.86 13.36
C ASP A 12 14.66 17.14 12.77
N TYR A 13 14.18 17.54 11.57
CA TYR A 13 13.02 16.95 10.95
C TYR A 13 13.30 15.49 10.55
N THR A 14 12.37 14.61 10.88
CA THR A 14 12.37 13.21 10.47
C THR A 14 10.95 12.81 10.10
N LEU A 15 10.80 12.12 8.95
CA LEU A 15 9.56 11.47 8.54
C LEU A 15 9.66 9.99 8.88
N GLY A 16 8.74 9.50 9.70
CA GLY A 16 8.56 8.05 9.93
C GLY A 16 7.72 7.44 8.80
N ILE A 17 8.22 6.40 8.16
CA ILE A 17 7.51 5.66 7.11
C ILE A 17 7.13 4.31 7.71
N THR A 18 5.84 4.08 7.91
CA THR A 18 5.32 2.82 8.47
C THR A 18 4.88 1.91 7.35
N GLU A 19 5.45 0.71 7.32
CA GLU A 19 5.16 -0.34 6.36
C GLU A 19 4.06 -1.28 6.86
N ARG A 20 3.51 -2.10 5.95
CA ARG A 20 2.63 -3.22 6.29
C ARG A 20 3.34 -4.12 7.32
N GLY A 21 2.59 -4.56 8.34
CA GLY A 21 3.21 -5.29 9.46
C GLY A 21 3.78 -4.41 10.57
N GLY A 22 3.77 -3.07 10.42
CA GLY A 22 4.13 -2.12 11.47
C GLY A 22 5.62 -1.83 11.60
N LYS A 23 6.46 -2.30 10.65
CA LYS A 23 7.86 -1.89 10.58
C LYS A 23 7.91 -0.41 10.22
N THR A 24 8.81 0.33 10.84
CA THR A 24 8.97 1.76 10.58
C THR A 24 10.41 2.07 10.21
N GLU A 25 10.60 2.71 9.07
CA GLU A 25 11.85 3.32 8.65
C GLU A 25 11.77 4.84 8.79
N THR A 26 12.91 5.51 8.85
CA THR A 26 12.95 6.97 9.05
C THR A 26 13.73 7.64 7.94
N LEU A 27 13.19 8.76 7.46
CA LEU A 27 13.81 9.63 6.47
C LEU A 27 14.13 10.96 7.15
N SER A 28 15.41 11.29 7.30
CA SER A 28 15.81 12.55 7.95
C SER A 28 15.90 13.69 6.94
N GLY A 29 15.60 14.93 7.41
CA GLY A 29 15.69 16.12 6.58
C GLY A 29 17.08 16.32 5.98
N THR A 30 18.15 15.93 6.68
CA THR A 30 19.52 16.02 6.19
C THR A 30 19.81 15.06 5.03
N GLU A 31 19.18 13.87 5.01
CA GLU A 31 19.34 12.87 3.94
C GLU A 31 18.67 13.27 2.63
N ILE A 32 17.69 14.17 2.69
CA ILE A 32 16.95 14.65 1.52
C ILE A 32 17.30 16.10 1.15
N GLY A 33 18.37 16.65 1.73
CA GLY A 33 18.80 18.02 1.46
C GLY A 33 17.76 19.09 1.86
N LEU A 34 16.95 18.82 2.89
CA LEU A 34 15.92 19.74 3.36
C LEU A 34 16.57 21.04 3.83
N THR A 35 16.20 22.15 3.22
CA THR A 35 16.72 23.48 3.52
C THR A 35 15.60 24.50 3.64
N TYR A 36 15.80 25.52 4.46
CA TYR A 36 14.90 26.65 4.59
C TYR A 36 15.14 27.66 3.47
N VAL A 37 14.08 28.03 2.76
CA VAL A 37 14.11 29.15 1.82
C VAL A 37 13.47 30.36 2.51
N ASP A 38 14.28 31.36 2.80
CA ASP A 38 13.79 32.62 3.36
C ASP A 38 13.06 33.42 2.27
N ASP A 39 11.75 33.25 2.19
CA ASP A 39 10.89 34.02 1.29
C ASP A 39 10.38 35.33 1.91
N HIS A 40 10.92 35.72 3.08
CA HIS A 40 10.43 36.84 3.90
C HIS A 40 8.99 36.70 4.40
N ALA A 41 8.45 35.47 4.47
CA ALA A 41 7.09 35.21 4.95
C ALA A 41 6.91 35.68 6.39
N VAL A 42 7.94 35.48 7.22
CA VAL A 42 7.95 35.96 8.62
C VAL A 42 7.91 37.46 8.69
N GLU A 43 8.70 38.18 7.86
CA GLU A 43 8.69 39.62 7.78
C GLU A 43 7.35 40.18 7.28
N LYS A 44 6.77 39.54 6.21
CA LYS A 44 5.45 39.89 5.69
C LYS A 44 4.34 39.66 6.74
N LEU A 45 4.45 38.58 7.53
CA LEU A 45 3.52 38.28 8.61
C LEU A 45 3.61 39.33 9.72
N LEU A 46 4.81 39.73 10.10
CA LEU A 46 5.04 40.80 11.09
C LEU A 46 4.54 42.17 10.60
N GLU A 47 4.71 42.47 9.33
CA GLU A 47 4.19 43.69 8.71
C GLU A 47 2.65 43.70 8.61
N SER A 48 2.04 42.54 8.43
CA SER A 48 0.58 42.40 8.37
C SER A 48 -0.11 42.44 9.73
N GLN A 49 0.63 42.35 10.84
CA GLN A 49 0.08 42.43 12.18
C GLN A 49 -0.37 43.85 12.49
N ASN A 50 -1.68 44.06 12.47
CA ASN A 50 -2.28 45.34 12.90
C ASN A 50 -2.14 45.48 14.42
N THR A 51 -1.22 46.30 14.86
CA THR A 51 -0.93 46.59 16.28
C THR A 51 -2.12 47.10 17.09
N LEU A 52 -3.20 47.52 16.43
CA LEU A 52 -4.44 48.00 17.09
C LEU A 52 -5.44 46.86 17.38
N ALA A 53 -5.22 45.63 16.84
CA ALA A 53 -6.10 44.49 17.04
C ALA A 53 -5.70 43.56 18.21
N TRP A 54 -4.69 43.92 18.99
CA TRP A 54 -4.11 43.11 20.07
C TRP A 54 -5.13 42.61 21.12
N PRO A 55 -6.16 43.38 21.53
CA PRO A 55 -7.12 42.88 22.53
C PRO A 55 -8.00 41.72 22.01
N ALA A 56 -8.17 41.58 20.68
CA ALA A 56 -9.01 40.52 20.08
C ALA A 56 -8.30 39.16 19.99
N PHE A 57 -6.98 39.14 20.09
CA PHE A 57 -6.18 37.91 20.03
C PHE A 57 -6.21 37.08 21.31
N TYR A 58 -6.59 37.67 22.43
CA TYR A 58 -6.65 36.98 23.74
C TYR A 58 -7.76 35.92 23.83
N TRP A 59 -8.65 35.87 22.84
CA TRP A 59 -9.85 34.96 22.84
C TRP A 59 -9.88 33.98 21.70
N LYS A 60 -8.86 33.91 20.85
CA LYS A 60 -8.72 32.91 19.80
C LYS A 60 -7.25 32.47 19.75
N GLU A 61 -6.98 31.25 20.21
CA GLU A 61 -5.79 30.53 19.82
C GLU A 61 -5.89 30.31 18.29
N LYS A 62 -5.34 31.23 17.53
CA LYS A 62 -4.94 31.00 16.15
C LYS A 62 -3.55 30.41 16.23
N GLU A 63 -3.43 29.10 16.03
CA GLU A 63 -2.21 28.50 15.54
C GLU A 63 -1.93 29.17 14.20
N ASN A 64 -1.09 30.19 14.20
CA ASN A 64 -0.48 30.70 13.00
C ASN A 64 0.60 29.68 12.61
N GLN A 65 0.22 28.62 11.90
CA GLN A 65 1.18 27.82 11.18
C GLN A 65 1.78 28.72 10.11
N VAL A 66 2.97 29.21 10.38
CA VAL A 66 3.85 29.74 9.34
C VAL A 66 4.28 28.48 8.58
N ALA A 67 3.71 28.25 7.42
CA ALA A 67 4.24 27.28 6.47
C ALA A 67 5.67 27.78 6.16
N ALA A 68 6.67 27.21 6.82
CA ALA A 68 8.06 27.45 6.48
C ALA A 68 8.22 26.83 5.08
N ASP A 69 8.48 27.67 4.07
CA ASP A 69 8.84 27.21 2.74
C ASP A 69 10.17 26.47 2.85
N SER A 70 10.10 25.17 3.07
CA SER A 70 11.22 24.27 3.04
C SER A 70 11.29 23.66 1.66
N VAL A 71 12.49 23.56 1.11
CA VAL A 71 12.76 22.90 -0.17
C VAL A 71 13.65 21.71 0.12
N TYR A 72 13.33 20.59 -0.46
CA TYR A 72 14.13 19.37 -0.42
C TYR A 72 14.47 18.92 -1.86
N ASP A 73 15.48 18.07 -1.96
CA ASP A 73 15.92 17.52 -3.24
C ASP A 73 15.16 16.22 -3.52
N LYS A 74 14.31 16.24 -4.57
CA LYS A 74 13.51 15.08 -4.95
C LYS A 74 14.36 13.90 -5.43
N GLU A 75 15.49 14.16 -6.06
CA GLU A 75 16.41 13.10 -6.52
C GLU A 75 17.02 12.39 -5.30
N MET A 76 17.39 13.14 -4.26
CA MET A 76 17.87 12.56 -3.00
C MET A 76 16.79 11.76 -2.26
N VAL A 77 15.53 12.19 -2.31
CA VAL A 77 14.40 11.41 -1.77
C VAL A 77 14.30 10.08 -2.50
N GLN A 78 14.31 10.08 -3.84
CA GLN A 78 14.24 8.86 -4.66
C GLN A 78 15.40 7.92 -4.39
N GLU A 79 16.63 8.43 -4.39
CA GLU A 79 17.82 7.63 -4.08
C GLU A 79 17.72 6.99 -2.69
N LYS A 80 17.21 7.74 -1.71
CA LYS A 80 17.09 7.23 -0.34
C LYS A 80 16.02 6.16 -0.25
N LEU A 81 14.83 6.37 -0.84
CA LEU A 81 13.77 5.38 -0.86
C LEU A 81 14.22 4.05 -1.50
N GLN A 82 14.99 4.10 -2.59
CA GLN A 82 15.54 2.90 -3.23
C GLN A 82 16.49 2.10 -2.33
N THR A 83 17.07 2.70 -1.29
CA THR A 83 17.93 2.00 -0.32
C THR A 83 17.19 1.42 0.86
N MET A 84 15.93 1.81 1.08
CA MET A 84 15.10 1.32 2.18
C MET A 84 14.55 -0.08 1.87
N GLU A 85 14.53 -0.96 2.87
CA GLU A 85 14.05 -2.34 2.69
C GLU A 85 12.59 -2.38 2.23
N GLY A 86 11.74 -1.51 2.76
CA GLY A 86 10.33 -1.41 2.40
C GLY A 86 10.06 -0.97 0.96
N PHE A 87 11.10 -0.62 0.18
CA PHE A 87 11.00 -0.22 -1.22
C PHE A 87 11.80 -1.14 -2.16
N GLN A 88 12.47 -2.17 -1.63
CA GLN A 88 13.24 -3.13 -2.43
C GLN A 88 12.34 -4.28 -2.89
N GLU A 89 11.88 -4.23 -4.14
CA GLU A 89 10.96 -5.20 -4.71
C GLU A 89 11.45 -6.67 -4.58
N GLU A 90 12.76 -6.89 -4.68
CA GLU A 90 13.37 -8.22 -4.58
C GLU A 90 13.26 -8.85 -3.17
N GLN A 91 13.03 -8.05 -2.14
CA GLN A 91 12.92 -8.50 -0.75
C GLN A 91 11.48 -8.58 -0.27
N GLN A 92 10.52 -8.21 -1.12
CA GLN A 92 9.10 -8.15 -0.79
C GLN A 92 8.36 -9.36 -1.36
N GLU A 93 7.44 -9.90 -0.59
CA GLU A 93 6.54 -10.96 -1.03
C GLU A 93 5.48 -10.37 -1.96
N ALA A 94 5.45 -10.85 -3.21
CA ALA A 94 4.44 -10.43 -4.18
C ALA A 94 3.05 -10.95 -3.80
N PRO A 95 1.97 -10.21 -4.12
CA PRO A 95 0.62 -10.73 -3.98
C PRO A 95 0.42 -11.93 -4.91
N THR A 96 -0.38 -12.91 -4.48
CA THR A 96 -0.77 -14.04 -5.30
C THR A 96 -2.28 -14.07 -5.48
N ASP A 97 -2.73 -14.41 -6.67
CA ASP A 97 -4.15 -14.55 -6.98
C ASP A 97 -4.76 -15.78 -6.31
N ALA A 98 -6.04 -15.69 -5.98
CA ALA A 98 -6.83 -16.86 -5.63
C ALA A 98 -6.92 -17.81 -6.83
N TYR A 99 -6.91 -19.14 -6.57
CA TYR A 99 -6.98 -20.15 -7.62
C TYR A 99 -7.74 -21.38 -7.18
N LEU A 100 -8.19 -22.15 -8.15
CA LEU A 100 -8.86 -23.42 -7.90
C LEU A 100 -7.85 -24.56 -7.73
N THR A 101 -8.13 -25.44 -6.77
CA THR A 101 -7.40 -26.69 -6.59
C THR A 101 -8.37 -27.84 -6.31
N ASP A 102 -7.97 -29.06 -6.65
CA ASP A 102 -8.70 -30.28 -6.29
C ASP A 102 -8.11 -30.86 -4.99
N ASN A 103 -8.93 -30.96 -3.94
CA ASN A 103 -8.55 -31.57 -2.68
C ASN A 103 -8.79 -33.10 -2.62
N GLY A 104 -9.11 -33.73 -3.77
CA GLY A 104 -9.43 -35.15 -3.90
C GLY A 104 -10.92 -35.48 -3.67
N THR A 105 -11.70 -34.54 -3.18
CA THR A 105 -13.15 -34.70 -2.92
C THR A 105 -13.96 -33.68 -3.73
N SER A 106 -13.47 -32.47 -3.84
CA SER A 106 -14.10 -31.36 -4.55
C SER A 106 -13.04 -30.37 -5.02
N TYR A 107 -13.41 -29.50 -5.96
CA TYR A 107 -12.65 -28.29 -6.24
C TYR A 107 -12.93 -27.25 -5.15
N VAL A 108 -11.88 -26.63 -4.67
CA VAL A 108 -11.92 -25.58 -3.65
C VAL A 108 -11.09 -24.41 -4.10
N ILE A 109 -11.43 -23.21 -3.63
CA ILE A 109 -10.62 -22.02 -3.85
C ILE A 109 -9.52 -21.98 -2.78
N VAL A 110 -8.28 -21.81 -3.23
CA VAL A 110 -7.17 -21.37 -2.39
C VAL A 110 -7.21 -19.84 -2.40
N PRO A 111 -7.36 -19.19 -1.24
CA PRO A 111 -7.44 -17.75 -1.16
C PRO A 111 -6.16 -17.07 -1.70
N GLU A 112 -6.33 -15.85 -2.13
CA GLU A 112 -5.26 -14.95 -2.46
C GLU A 112 -4.38 -14.62 -1.24
N THR A 113 -3.16 -14.13 -1.51
CA THR A 113 -2.32 -13.47 -0.50
C THR A 113 -2.07 -12.03 -0.92
N GLU A 114 -2.17 -11.11 0.04
CA GLU A 114 -1.97 -9.68 -0.27
C GLU A 114 -0.50 -9.34 -0.52
N GLY A 115 0.43 -10.11 0.05
CA GLY A 115 1.86 -9.83 -0.06
C GLY A 115 2.27 -8.52 0.63
N GLU A 116 3.51 -8.09 0.38
CA GLU A 116 4.09 -6.86 0.94
C GLU A 116 4.68 -5.95 -0.14
N GLN A 117 4.52 -6.32 -1.42
CA GLN A 117 5.12 -5.60 -2.53
C GLN A 117 4.47 -4.24 -2.74
N VAL A 118 5.26 -3.18 -2.64
CA VAL A 118 4.79 -1.82 -2.89
C VAL A 118 4.76 -1.50 -4.38
N ASP A 119 3.80 -0.67 -4.78
CA ASP A 119 3.85 0.09 -6.01
C ASP A 119 4.76 1.30 -5.76
N TYR A 120 5.98 1.26 -6.28
CA TYR A 120 7.01 2.25 -6.00
C TYR A 120 6.55 3.68 -6.32
N GLU A 121 5.85 3.89 -7.44
CA GLU A 121 5.39 5.22 -7.85
C GLU A 121 4.38 5.80 -6.86
N LYS A 122 3.43 4.98 -6.38
CA LYS A 122 2.47 5.39 -5.36
C LYS A 122 3.11 5.65 -4.01
N ALA A 123 4.05 4.79 -3.61
CA ALA A 123 4.74 4.92 -2.34
C ALA A 123 5.63 6.18 -2.33
N GLU A 124 6.37 6.45 -3.41
CA GLU A 124 7.13 7.68 -3.59
C GLU A 124 6.22 8.92 -3.50
N GLN A 125 5.08 8.89 -4.20
CA GLN A 125 4.13 10.00 -4.15
C GLN A 125 3.59 10.22 -2.75
N ALA A 126 3.24 9.16 -2.01
CA ALA A 126 2.74 9.25 -0.63
C ALA A 126 3.79 9.88 0.31
N VAL A 127 5.07 9.52 0.15
CA VAL A 127 6.17 10.10 0.91
C VAL A 127 6.36 11.59 0.56
N ILE A 128 6.32 11.93 -0.73
CA ILE A 128 6.41 13.33 -1.19
C ILE A 128 5.27 14.17 -0.62
N GLU A 129 4.03 13.67 -0.67
CA GLU A 129 2.87 14.37 -0.08
C GLU A 129 3.03 14.58 1.43
N ALA A 130 3.58 13.60 2.14
CA ALA A 130 3.84 13.73 3.57
C ALA A 130 4.94 14.76 3.87
N LEU A 131 6.01 14.79 3.07
CA LEU A 131 7.07 15.80 3.17
C LEU A 131 6.53 17.21 2.89
N ASP A 132 5.75 17.38 1.84
CA ASP A 132 5.14 18.67 1.47
C ASP A 132 4.16 19.16 2.54
N ALA A 133 3.51 18.25 3.25
CA ALA A 133 2.63 18.56 4.38
C ALA A 133 3.39 18.81 5.71
N GLY A 134 4.70 18.56 5.76
CA GLY A 134 5.48 18.61 7.00
C GLY A 134 5.03 17.57 8.03
N ALA A 135 4.51 16.43 7.57
CA ALA A 135 4.02 15.36 8.45
C ALA A 135 5.16 14.72 9.25
N ALA A 136 4.87 14.23 10.44
CA ALA A 136 5.83 13.48 11.26
C ALA A 136 5.92 12.00 10.83
N SER A 137 4.87 11.47 10.21
CA SER A 137 4.82 10.09 9.74
C SER A 137 3.87 9.91 8.57
N VAL A 138 4.09 8.85 7.80
CA VAL A 138 3.19 8.36 6.75
C VAL A 138 3.04 6.86 6.94
N ASP A 139 1.80 6.37 6.85
CA ASP A 139 1.48 4.95 6.85
C ASP A 139 1.18 4.50 5.42
N LEU A 140 1.99 3.61 4.90
CA LEU A 140 1.90 3.12 3.52
C LEU A 140 0.65 2.25 3.29
N GLU A 141 0.15 1.57 4.34
CA GLU A 141 -1.09 0.80 4.26
C GLU A 141 -2.30 1.74 4.09
N GLU A 142 -2.37 2.81 4.89
CA GLU A 142 -3.44 3.82 4.78
C GLU A 142 -3.43 4.55 3.44
N LYS A 143 -2.26 4.65 2.79
CA LYS A 143 -2.09 5.27 1.47
C LYS A 143 -2.38 4.36 0.30
N ASP A 144 -2.73 3.09 0.55
CA ASP A 144 -3.08 2.11 -0.50
C ASP A 144 -1.98 1.96 -1.56
N VAL A 145 -0.74 1.90 -1.13
CA VAL A 145 0.42 1.83 -2.03
C VAL A 145 0.85 0.41 -2.37
N TYR A 146 0.29 -0.60 -1.68
CA TYR A 146 0.64 -1.99 -1.94
C TYR A 146 -0.05 -2.54 -3.18
N ARG A 147 0.67 -3.38 -3.91
CA ARG A 147 0.08 -4.15 -5.00
C ARG A 147 -0.96 -5.11 -4.45
N LYS A 148 -2.04 -5.30 -5.18
CA LYS A 148 -3.15 -6.18 -4.80
C LYS A 148 -3.22 -7.36 -5.74
N PRO A 149 -3.72 -8.52 -5.27
CA PRO A 149 -4.03 -9.64 -6.14
C PRO A 149 -5.09 -9.21 -7.17
N GLY A 150 -4.99 -9.75 -8.37
CA GLY A 150 -5.95 -9.49 -9.45
C GLY A 150 -7.23 -10.29 -9.32
N ILE A 151 -7.15 -11.48 -8.69
CA ILE A 151 -8.28 -12.39 -8.46
C ILE A 151 -8.34 -12.68 -6.96
N THR A 152 -9.52 -12.48 -6.36
CA THR A 152 -9.77 -12.77 -4.95
C THR A 152 -10.68 -13.99 -4.79
N GLN A 153 -10.74 -14.57 -3.61
CA GLN A 153 -11.64 -15.67 -3.29
C GLN A 153 -13.13 -15.36 -3.53
N ASP A 154 -13.47 -14.04 -3.52
CA ASP A 154 -14.84 -13.58 -3.74
C ASP A 154 -15.12 -13.29 -5.24
N ASP A 155 -14.17 -13.54 -6.13
CA ASP A 155 -14.35 -13.36 -7.57
C ASP A 155 -15.49 -14.23 -8.10
N GLU A 156 -16.45 -13.61 -8.79
CA GLU A 156 -17.66 -14.27 -9.27
C GLU A 156 -17.36 -15.32 -10.34
N ALA A 157 -16.39 -15.07 -11.22
CA ALA A 157 -16.02 -16.00 -12.28
C ALA A 157 -15.34 -17.24 -11.68
N LEU A 158 -14.42 -17.08 -10.75
CA LEU A 158 -13.73 -18.17 -10.05
C LEU A 158 -14.72 -19.04 -9.25
N ASN A 159 -15.66 -18.42 -8.54
CA ASN A 159 -16.70 -19.12 -7.80
C ASN A 159 -17.67 -19.87 -8.75
N GLY A 160 -17.99 -19.27 -9.88
CA GLY A 160 -18.80 -19.90 -10.93
C GLY A 160 -18.12 -21.13 -11.51
N GLU A 161 -16.83 -21.04 -11.84
CA GLU A 161 -16.02 -22.16 -12.35
C GLU A 161 -15.92 -23.28 -11.32
N MET A 162 -15.67 -22.96 -10.05
CA MET A 162 -15.66 -23.94 -8.96
C MET A 162 -16.98 -24.71 -8.87
N ALA A 163 -18.10 -23.99 -8.93
CA ALA A 163 -19.44 -24.59 -8.85
C ALA A 163 -19.70 -25.51 -10.03
N GLU A 164 -19.33 -25.12 -11.25
CA GLU A 164 -19.48 -25.91 -12.46
C GLU A 164 -18.62 -27.19 -12.42
N LEU A 165 -17.34 -27.08 -12.08
CA LEU A 165 -16.42 -28.21 -11.95
C LEU A 165 -16.92 -29.21 -10.89
N ASN A 166 -17.39 -28.74 -9.77
CA ASN A 166 -17.97 -29.56 -8.73
C ASN A 166 -19.27 -30.24 -9.19
N HIS A 167 -20.12 -29.52 -9.91
CA HIS A 167 -21.34 -30.11 -10.48
C HIS A 167 -21.02 -31.24 -11.50
N LEU A 168 -20.09 -30.98 -12.42
CA LEU A 168 -19.67 -31.96 -13.43
C LEU A 168 -19.04 -33.21 -12.81
N THR A 169 -18.22 -33.05 -11.78
CA THR A 169 -17.49 -34.13 -11.12
C THR A 169 -18.31 -34.85 -10.03
N ALA A 170 -19.46 -34.32 -9.63
CA ALA A 170 -20.35 -35.00 -8.68
C ALA A 170 -21.15 -36.18 -9.28
N ALA A 171 -21.23 -36.24 -10.61
CA ALA A 171 -22.00 -37.29 -11.27
C ALA A 171 -21.41 -38.67 -11.00
N ARG A 172 -22.27 -39.63 -10.72
CA ARG A 172 -21.95 -41.07 -10.63
C ARG A 172 -22.82 -41.80 -11.61
N ILE A 173 -22.21 -42.38 -12.63
CA ILE A 173 -22.89 -43.10 -13.68
C ILE A 173 -22.46 -44.55 -13.61
N THR A 174 -23.41 -45.44 -13.53
CA THR A 174 -23.13 -46.90 -13.55
C THR A 174 -23.78 -47.52 -14.77
N TYR A 175 -22.99 -48.20 -15.59
CA TYR A 175 -23.47 -48.96 -16.74
C TYR A 175 -23.52 -50.44 -16.40
N ALA A 176 -24.64 -51.04 -16.64
CA ALA A 176 -24.79 -52.50 -16.58
C ALA A 176 -24.78 -53.06 -18.02
N ILE A 177 -23.80 -53.91 -18.34
CA ILE A 177 -23.69 -54.57 -19.61
C ILE A 177 -23.64 -56.08 -19.35
N GLY A 178 -24.75 -56.78 -19.54
CA GLY A 178 -24.91 -58.17 -19.13
C GLY A 178 -24.81 -58.32 -17.61
N GLU A 179 -23.88 -59.18 -17.15
CA GLU A 179 -23.60 -59.41 -15.73
C GLU A 179 -22.51 -58.40 -15.15
N ASN A 180 -21.92 -57.58 -16.01
CA ASN A 180 -20.86 -56.67 -15.62
C ASN A 180 -21.41 -55.25 -15.33
N SER A 181 -20.87 -54.59 -14.32
CA SER A 181 -21.18 -53.23 -13.98
C SER A 181 -19.90 -52.35 -14.06
N TYR A 182 -20.00 -51.24 -14.75
CA TYR A 182 -18.91 -50.28 -14.95
C TYR A 182 -19.34 -48.94 -14.34
N ALA A 183 -18.54 -48.42 -13.41
CA ALA A 183 -18.78 -47.12 -12.80
C ALA A 183 -17.89 -46.07 -13.45
N ILE A 184 -18.49 -44.94 -13.81
CA ILE A 184 -17.78 -43.70 -14.09
C ILE A 184 -17.80 -42.90 -12.79
N ASP A 185 -16.67 -42.86 -12.19
CA ASP A 185 -16.44 -42.11 -10.92
C ASP A 185 -15.85 -40.71 -11.15
N ARG A 186 -15.67 -39.95 -10.05
CA ARG A 186 -15.07 -38.64 -10.09
C ARG A 186 -13.72 -38.60 -10.80
N ALA A 187 -12.84 -39.55 -10.51
CA ALA A 187 -11.50 -39.59 -11.10
C ALA A 187 -11.54 -39.76 -12.63
N THR A 188 -12.46 -40.57 -13.11
CA THR A 188 -12.70 -40.76 -14.54
C THR A 188 -13.22 -39.49 -15.19
N LEU A 189 -14.21 -38.81 -14.58
CA LEU A 189 -14.77 -37.56 -15.07
C LEU A 189 -13.72 -36.47 -15.10
N GLN A 190 -12.92 -36.35 -14.04
CA GLN A 190 -11.82 -35.38 -13.92
C GLN A 190 -10.76 -35.59 -15.02
N SER A 191 -10.41 -36.88 -15.33
CA SER A 191 -9.46 -37.19 -16.40
C SER A 191 -9.94 -36.70 -17.77
N TRP A 192 -11.26 -36.68 -17.99
CA TRP A 192 -11.84 -36.18 -19.24
C TRP A 192 -11.82 -34.66 -19.33
N LEU A 193 -12.08 -33.97 -18.23
CA LEU A 193 -11.99 -32.52 -18.18
C LEU A 193 -10.57 -32.00 -18.48
N LEU A 194 -9.54 -32.70 -17.98
CA LEU A 194 -8.14 -32.35 -18.22
C LEU A 194 -7.65 -32.62 -19.65
N GLN A 195 -8.34 -33.49 -20.40
CA GLN A 195 -7.98 -33.81 -21.80
C GLN A 195 -8.66 -32.90 -22.83
N GLY A 196 -9.65 -32.11 -22.40
CA GLY A 196 -10.42 -31.22 -23.25
C GLY A 196 -10.00 -29.74 -23.20
N ALA A 197 -8.97 -29.38 -22.39
CA ALA A 197 -8.49 -28.03 -22.18
C ALA A 197 -7.29 -27.67 -23.08
#